data_d1419c8308dd054213c1b624ce6654a5
#
_entry.id   d1419c8308dd054213c1b624ce6654a5
#
_cell.length_a   1.000
_cell.length_b   1.000
_cell.length_c   1.000
_cell.angle_alpha   90.00
_cell.angle_beta   90.00
_cell.angle_gamma   90.00
#
_symmetry.space_group_name_H-M   'P 1'
#
loop_
_entity.id
_entity.type
_entity.pdbx_description
1 polymer ?
#
loop_
_entity_poly.entity_id
_entity_poly.type
_entity_poly.pdbx_seq_one_letter_code
_entity_poly.pdbx_strand_id
1 'polypeptide(L)'
;MQPKDSSIFADVSDYFGIDNPAIAEKDYYVVQLLKLLASHYCQHHTMVFAGGTALAKADVKLQRMSEDVDIKLSVNDSAKDESRSAMKRHRKAIRDGLIEELNATGVFQVERAEVTCRDEHRYIEMPVRYPQAFSKAPCLRPFIKLELIETDLLAGHNPMPICSLHNEAMQQEPEVPA
;
A
#
# COMPACT_ATOMS: atom_id res chain seq x y z
N MET A 1 -8.76 1.18 13.53
CA MET A 1 -9.26 2.09 12.46
C MET A 1 -10.75 1.83 12.28
N GLN A 2 -11.57 2.84 11.94
CA GLN A 2 -12.99 2.62 11.62
C GLN A 2 -13.23 2.86 10.11
N PRO A 3 -14.18 2.14 9.48
CA PRO A 3 -14.57 2.41 8.11
C PRO A 3 -15.06 3.86 7.97
N LYS A 4 -14.71 4.50 6.85
CA LYS A 4 -15.17 5.86 6.54
C LYS A 4 -16.64 5.83 6.07
N ASP A 5 -17.38 6.91 6.34
CA ASP A 5 -18.73 7.05 5.78
C ASP A 5 -18.65 7.12 4.25
N SER A 6 -19.41 6.29 3.57
CA SER A 6 -19.37 6.15 2.11
C SER A 6 -19.89 7.39 1.38
N SER A 7 -20.77 8.19 1.98
CA SER A 7 -21.27 9.43 1.35
C SER A 7 -20.16 10.41 1.00
N ILE A 8 -19.09 10.44 1.81
CA ILE A 8 -17.94 11.32 1.60
C ILE A 8 -17.24 11.04 0.28
N PHE A 9 -17.18 9.79 -0.16
CA PHE A 9 -16.51 9.44 -1.41
C PHE A 9 -17.27 9.91 -2.65
N ALA A 10 -18.59 10.02 -2.58
CA ALA A 10 -19.39 10.64 -3.63
C ALA A 10 -19.06 12.15 -3.73
N ASP A 11 -19.05 12.86 -2.60
CA ASP A 11 -18.70 14.28 -2.56
C ASP A 11 -17.29 14.56 -3.08
N VAL A 12 -16.31 13.71 -2.71
CA VAL A 12 -14.91 13.80 -3.22
C VAL A 12 -14.86 13.58 -4.72
N SER A 13 -15.62 12.60 -5.24
CA SER A 13 -15.67 12.32 -6.67
C SER A 13 -16.26 13.49 -7.44
N ASP A 14 -17.33 14.08 -6.95
CA ASP A 14 -17.95 15.27 -7.55
C ASP A 14 -16.99 16.46 -7.56
N TYR A 15 -16.26 16.68 -6.47
CA TYR A 15 -15.29 17.75 -6.36
C TYR A 15 -14.15 17.64 -7.40
N PHE A 16 -13.66 16.44 -7.68
CA PHE A 16 -12.60 16.21 -8.67
C PHE A 16 -13.12 15.88 -10.09
N GLY A 17 -14.44 15.81 -10.29
CA GLY A 17 -15.02 15.41 -11.56
C GLY A 17 -14.72 13.95 -11.93
N ILE A 18 -14.68 13.07 -10.93
CA ILE A 18 -14.45 11.63 -11.10
C ILE A 18 -15.80 10.93 -11.24
N ASP A 19 -16.05 10.24 -12.37
CA ASP A 19 -17.34 9.62 -12.65
C ASP A 19 -17.77 8.53 -11.67
N ASN A 20 -16.81 7.87 -11.00
CA ASN A 20 -17.09 6.71 -10.16
C ASN A 20 -16.52 6.87 -8.75
N PRO A 21 -17.37 7.00 -7.71
CA PRO A 21 -16.96 7.14 -6.31
C PRO A 21 -16.08 6.01 -5.77
N ALA A 22 -16.15 4.80 -6.37
CA ALA A 22 -15.26 3.70 -6.00
C ALA A 22 -13.78 4.02 -6.20
N ILE A 23 -13.45 4.99 -7.07
CA ILE A 23 -12.07 5.46 -7.29
C ILE A 23 -11.60 6.24 -6.07
N ALA A 24 -12.38 7.20 -5.60
CA ALA A 24 -12.06 7.98 -4.39
C ALA A 24 -12.05 7.09 -3.13
N GLU A 25 -12.96 6.13 -3.04
CA GLU A 25 -12.98 5.13 -1.97
C GLU A 25 -11.70 4.31 -1.96
N LYS A 26 -11.31 3.76 -3.10
CA LYS A 26 -10.09 2.94 -3.19
C LYS A 26 -8.84 3.76 -2.91
N ASP A 27 -8.73 4.98 -3.45
CA ASP A 27 -7.62 5.88 -3.18
C ASP A 27 -7.45 6.13 -1.67
N TYR A 28 -8.54 6.39 -0.97
CA TYR A 28 -8.52 6.56 0.48
C TYR A 28 -7.91 5.33 1.18
N TYR A 29 -8.41 4.12 0.88
CA TYR A 29 -7.91 2.90 1.52
C TYR A 29 -6.48 2.54 1.10
N VAL A 30 -6.05 2.87 -0.13
CA VAL A 30 -4.65 2.76 -0.54
C VAL A 30 -3.76 3.64 0.35
N VAL A 31 -4.15 4.89 0.61
CA VAL A 31 -3.35 5.78 1.47
C VAL A 31 -3.37 5.32 2.93
N GLN A 32 -4.51 4.81 3.45
CA GLN A 32 -4.54 4.23 4.79
C GLN A 32 -3.64 2.98 4.91
N LEU A 33 -3.55 2.16 3.86
CA LEU A 33 -2.62 1.04 3.80
C LEU A 33 -1.16 1.54 3.82
N LEU A 34 -0.83 2.55 3.01
CA LEU A 34 0.50 3.16 2.98
C LEU A 34 0.90 3.76 4.33
N LYS A 35 -0.04 4.40 5.03
CA LYS A 35 0.18 4.92 6.38
C LYS A 35 0.56 3.81 7.38
N LEU A 36 -0.10 2.66 7.29
CA LEU A 36 0.23 1.49 8.11
C LEU A 36 1.62 0.97 7.74
N LEU A 37 1.91 0.78 6.45
CA LEU A 37 3.22 0.31 5.99
C LEU A 37 4.36 1.25 6.39
N ALA A 38 4.15 2.57 6.37
CA ALA A 38 5.13 3.55 6.80
C ALA A 38 5.45 3.45 8.31
N SER A 39 4.51 2.97 9.12
CA SER A 39 4.71 2.74 10.56
C SER A 39 5.24 1.34 10.89
N HIS A 40 5.21 0.42 9.93
CA HIS A 40 5.66 -0.96 10.14
C HIS A 40 7.18 -1.04 10.29
N TYR A 41 7.64 -1.52 11.43
CA TYR A 41 9.08 -1.63 11.71
C TYR A 41 9.67 -2.91 11.09
N CYS A 42 10.65 -2.73 10.21
CA CYS A 42 11.45 -3.80 9.62
C CYS A 42 12.91 -3.66 10.06
N GLN A 43 13.39 -4.52 10.95
CA GLN A 43 14.76 -4.44 11.47
C GLN A 43 15.83 -4.56 10.39
N HIS A 44 15.62 -5.45 9.40
CA HIS A 44 16.63 -5.85 8.41
C HIS A 44 16.36 -5.33 7.00
N HIS A 45 15.25 -4.63 6.80
CA HIS A 45 14.86 -4.10 5.50
C HIS A 45 14.29 -2.69 5.65
N THR A 46 14.50 -1.89 4.62
CA THR A 46 13.82 -0.62 4.42
C THR A 46 12.73 -0.82 3.37
N MET A 47 11.50 -0.37 3.67
CA MET A 47 10.39 -0.37 2.72
C MET A 47 10.40 0.92 1.92
N VAL A 48 10.34 0.81 0.61
CA VAL A 48 10.25 1.97 -0.30
C VAL A 48 9.04 1.80 -1.20
N PHE A 49 8.11 2.75 -1.12
CA PHE A 49 6.94 2.78 -2.00
C PHE A 49 7.38 3.11 -3.43
N ALA A 50 6.93 2.32 -4.39
CA ALA A 50 7.36 2.35 -5.78
C ALA A 50 6.19 2.10 -6.73
N GLY A 51 6.48 1.93 -8.01
CA GLY A 51 5.49 1.57 -9.02
C GLY A 51 4.62 2.72 -9.50
N GLY A 52 3.57 2.39 -10.24
CA GLY A 52 2.69 3.37 -10.86
C GLY A 52 1.93 4.23 -9.86
N THR A 53 1.47 3.65 -8.75
CA THR A 53 0.73 4.38 -7.73
C THR A 53 1.63 5.39 -7.00
N ALA A 54 2.90 5.03 -6.74
CA ALA A 54 3.88 5.96 -6.16
C ALA A 54 4.13 7.16 -7.09
N LEU A 55 4.30 6.91 -8.39
CA LEU A 55 4.47 7.97 -9.39
C LEU A 55 3.24 8.89 -9.47
N ALA A 56 2.03 8.30 -9.44
CA ALA A 56 0.79 9.09 -9.45
C ALA A 56 0.67 9.98 -8.19
N LYS A 57 1.06 9.46 -7.03
CA LYS A 57 1.07 10.24 -5.77
C LYS A 57 2.21 11.27 -5.69
N ALA A 58 3.23 11.15 -6.54
CA ALA A 58 4.31 12.13 -6.71
C ALA A 58 4.03 13.14 -7.83
N ASP A 59 2.76 13.39 -8.17
CA ASP A 59 2.31 14.32 -9.23
C ASP A 59 2.85 14.02 -10.63
N VAL A 60 3.34 12.81 -10.87
CA VAL A 60 3.71 12.37 -12.21
C VAL A 60 2.43 12.03 -12.98
N LYS A 61 2.13 12.80 -14.03
CA LYS A 61 0.94 12.56 -14.88
C LYS A 61 1.03 11.19 -15.55
N LEU A 62 0.26 10.24 -15.05
CA LEU A 62 0.07 8.93 -15.65
C LEU A 62 -1.20 8.93 -16.50
N GLN A 63 -1.14 8.31 -17.68
CA GLN A 63 -2.31 8.17 -18.57
C GLN A 63 -3.24 7.02 -18.16
N ARG A 64 -2.95 6.36 -17.05
CA ARG A 64 -3.73 5.24 -16.53
C ARG A 64 -3.89 5.34 -15.03
N MET A 65 -5.02 4.88 -14.53
CA MET A 65 -5.20 4.64 -13.11
C MET A 65 -4.27 3.53 -12.63
N SER A 66 -3.62 3.74 -11.51
CA SER A 66 -2.84 2.74 -10.80
C SER A 66 -3.49 2.47 -9.45
N GLU A 67 -3.71 1.20 -9.13
CA GLU A 67 -4.46 0.74 -7.95
C GLU A 67 -3.68 -0.25 -7.08
N ASP A 68 -2.46 -0.60 -7.52
CA ASP A 68 -1.58 -1.55 -6.84
C ASP A 68 -0.63 -0.79 -5.91
N VAL A 69 -0.25 -1.42 -4.81
CA VAL A 69 0.76 -0.91 -3.88
C VAL A 69 2.02 -1.75 -4.03
N ASP A 70 3.03 -1.18 -4.66
CA ASP A 70 4.32 -1.81 -4.90
C ASP A 70 5.34 -1.34 -3.86
N ILE A 71 5.86 -2.25 -3.06
CA ILE A 71 6.88 -1.96 -2.06
C ILE A 71 8.19 -2.65 -2.45
N LYS A 72 9.26 -1.88 -2.51
CA LYS A 72 10.61 -2.41 -2.62
C LYS A 72 11.17 -2.64 -1.21
N LEU A 73 11.65 -3.85 -0.96
CA LEU A 73 12.36 -4.21 0.26
C LEU A 73 13.86 -4.12 -0.02
N SER A 74 14.50 -3.09 0.49
CA SER A 74 15.96 -2.96 0.41
C SER A 74 16.59 -3.52 1.67
N VAL A 75 17.59 -4.41 1.50
CA VAL A 75 18.32 -4.99 2.63
C VAL A 75 19.18 -3.92 3.29
N ASN A 76 19.04 -3.73 4.60
CA ASN A 76 19.85 -2.78 5.35
C ASN A 76 21.30 -3.25 5.45
N ASP A 77 22.26 -2.32 5.55
CA ASP A 77 23.69 -2.64 5.62
C ASP A 77 24.02 -3.61 6.77
N SER A 78 23.34 -3.49 7.89
CA SER A 78 23.49 -4.38 9.05
C SER A 78 23.07 -5.83 8.79
N ALA A 79 22.35 -6.12 7.73
CA ALA A 79 21.87 -7.45 7.39
C ALA A 79 22.53 -8.05 6.12
N LYS A 80 23.43 -7.33 5.46
CA LYS A 80 24.05 -7.80 4.21
C LYS A 80 24.89 -9.07 4.36
N ASP A 81 25.47 -9.27 5.54
CA ASP A 81 26.29 -10.44 5.85
C ASP A 81 25.51 -11.60 6.48
N GLU A 82 24.19 -11.45 6.60
CA GLU A 82 23.32 -12.48 7.14
C GLU A 82 23.24 -13.71 6.21
N SER A 83 23.11 -14.90 6.82
CA SER A 83 22.97 -16.13 6.04
C SER A 83 21.66 -16.16 5.26
N ARG A 84 21.63 -16.90 4.13
CA ARG A 84 20.44 -17.10 3.30
C ARG A 84 19.23 -17.58 4.11
N SER A 85 19.46 -18.48 5.09
CA SER A 85 18.41 -18.99 5.96
C SER A 85 17.88 -17.94 6.95
N ALA A 86 18.75 -17.06 7.44
CA ALA A 86 18.37 -15.94 8.28
C ALA A 86 17.54 -14.92 7.49
N MET A 87 17.99 -14.54 6.31
CA MET A 87 17.25 -13.64 5.42
C MET A 87 15.87 -14.18 5.04
N LYS A 88 15.75 -15.49 4.78
CA LYS A 88 14.44 -16.13 4.56
C LYS A 88 13.52 -15.99 5.76
N ARG A 89 14.05 -16.15 7.00
CA ARG A 89 13.26 -15.95 8.23
C ARG A 89 12.79 -14.51 8.38
N HIS A 90 13.65 -13.52 8.07
CA HIS A 90 13.30 -12.10 8.15
C HIS A 90 12.17 -11.75 7.19
N ARG A 91 12.25 -12.16 5.92
CA ARG A 91 11.17 -11.95 4.93
C ARG A 91 9.87 -12.63 5.32
N LYS A 92 9.96 -13.84 5.88
CA LYS A 92 8.78 -14.54 6.43
C LYS A 92 8.18 -13.76 7.59
N ALA A 93 9.00 -13.21 8.49
CA ALA A 93 8.53 -12.40 9.61
C ALA A 93 7.83 -11.13 9.15
N ILE A 94 8.36 -10.43 8.13
CA ILE A 94 7.70 -9.27 7.51
C ILE A 94 6.31 -9.67 6.98
N ARG A 95 6.22 -10.75 6.19
CA ARG A 95 4.94 -11.25 5.67
C ARG A 95 3.94 -11.52 6.80
N ASP A 96 4.36 -12.27 7.80
CA ASP A 96 3.48 -12.71 8.88
C ASP A 96 3.04 -11.53 9.75
N GLY A 97 3.96 -10.63 10.08
CA GLY A 97 3.68 -9.40 10.83
C GLY A 97 2.70 -8.48 10.10
N LEU A 98 2.88 -8.28 8.79
CA LEU A 98 1.95 -7.47 7.99
C LEU A 98 0.54 -8.08 7.95
N ILE A 99 0.41 -9.40 7.79
CA ILE A 99 -0.90 -10.07 7.82
C ILE A 99 -1.59 -9.84 9.17
N GLU A 100 -0.86 -10.00 10.27
CA GLU A 100 -1.39 -9.82 11.62
C GLU A 100 -1.79 -8.37 11.87
N GLU A 101 -0.93 -7.41 11.51
CA GLU A 101 -1.16 -5.98 11.70
C GLU A 101 -2.34 -5.48 10.86
N LEU A 102 -2.44 -5.86 9.58
CA LEU A 102 -3.55 -5.52 8.71
C LEU A 102 -4.87 -6.05 9.27
N ASN A 103 -4.93 -7.32 9.64
CA ASN A 103 -6.14 -7.92 10.20
C ASN A 103 -6.51 -7.32 11.57
N ALA A 104 -5.54 -6.92 12.38
CA ALA A 104 -5.78 -6.27 13.67
C ALA A 104 -6.42 -4.88 13.55
N THR A 105 -6.36 -4.23 12.39
CA THR A 105 -7.01 -2.93 12.17
C THR A 105 -8.54 -2.99 12.27
N GLY A 106 -9.14 -4.17 12.02
CA GLY A 106 -10.59 -4.36 11.89
C GLY A 106 -11.19 -3.76 10.61
N VAL A 107 -10.36 -3.17 9.75
CA VAL A 107 -10.73 -2.55 8.46
C VAL A 107 -10.18 -3.35 7.29
N PHE A 108 -8.89 -3.69 7.35
CA PHE A 108 -8.26 -4.52 6.33
C PHE A 108 -8.42 -6.00 6.66
N GLN A 109 -8.50 -6.81 5.60
CA GLN A 109 -8.56 -8.26 5.72
C GLN A 109 -7.63 -8.91 4.69
N VAL A 110 -6.76 -9.78 5.18
CA VAL A 110 -5.86 -10.61 4.36
C VAL A 110 -6.02 -12.07 4.75
N GLU A 111 -6.45 -12.89 3.79
CA GLU A 111 -6.53 -14.33 3.96
C GLU A 111 -5.15 -14.95 3.70
N ARG A 112 -4.56 -15.59 4.70
CA ARG A 112 -3.22 -16.19 4.59
C ARG A 112 -3.10 -17.20 3.43
N ALA A 113 -4.18 -17.91 3.10
CA ALA A 113 -4.21 -18.88 2.02
C ALA A 113 -4.11 -18.24 0.62
N GLU A 114 -4.42 -16.96 0.49
CA GLU A 114 -4.36 -16.21 -0.77
C GLU A 114 -3.03 -15.48 -0.99
N VAL A 115 -2.17 -15.45 0.04
CA VAL A 115 -0.86 -14.82 -0.04
C VAL A 115 0.07 -15.68 -0.88
N THR A 116 0.57 -15.11 -1.98
CA THR A 116 1.55 -15.75 -2.84
C THR A 116 2.96 -15.38 -2.41
N CYS A 117 3.83 -16.37 -2.25
CA CYS A 117 5.26 -16.17 -1.97
C CYS A 117 6.10 -16.94 -2.97
N ARG A 118 7.13 -16.29 -3.51
CA ARG A 118 8.10 -16.90 -4.44
C ARG A 118 9.53 -16.58 -3.99
N ASP A 119 10.49 -17.31 -4.51
CA ASP A 119 11.91 -17.09 -4.27
C ASP A 119 12.24 -16.84 -2.79
N GLU A 120 11.92 -17.79 -1.93
CA GLU A 120 12.19 -17.70 -0.48
C GLU A 120 11.62 -16.43 0.18
N HIS A 121 10.42 -16.03 -0.23
CA HIS A 121 9.73 -14.81 0.17
C HIS A 121 10.39 -13.50 -0.31
N ARG A 122 11.27 -13.53 -1.32
CA ARG A 122 11.75 -12.29 -1.98
C ARG A 122 10.64 -11.58 -2.75
N TYR A 123 9.67 -12.34 -3.23
CA TYR A 123 8.42 -11.85 -3.77
C TYR A 123 7.26 -12.28 -2.88
N ILE A 124 6.47 -11.32 -2.43
CA ILE A 124 5.27 -11.53 -1.64
C ILE A 124 4.14 -10.72 -2.26
N GLU A 125 3.01 -11.36 -2.53
CA GLU A 125 1.79 -10.70 -3.04
C GLU A 125 0.64 -11.00 -2.09
N MET A 126 -0.07 -9.96 -1.67
CA MET A 126 -1.21 -10.03 -0.76
C MET A 126 -2.42 -9.30 -1.35
N PRO A 127 -3.56 -9.96 -1.57
CA PRO A 127 -4.82 -9.28 -1.82
C PRO A 127 -5.36 -8.72 -0.49
N VAL A 128 -5.30 -7.41 -0.33
CA VAL A 128 -5.77 -6.70 0.86
C VAL A 128 -7.19 -6.21 0.62
N ARG A 129 -8.17 -6.84 1.26
CA ARG A 129 -9.58 -6.43 1.21
C ARG A 129 -9.83 -5.27 2.16
N TYR A 130 -10.77 -4.42 1.78
CA TYR A 130 -11.23 -3.28 2.56
C TYR A 130 -12.75 -3.16 2.46
N PRO A 131 -13.45 -2.43 3.34
CA PRO A 131 -14.88 -2.19 3.23
C PRO A 131 -15.20 -1.43 1.94
N GLN A 132 -16.05 -2.01 1.09
CA GLN A 132 -16.47 -1.43 -0.18
C GLN A 132 -17.94 -1.06 -0.13
N ALA A 133 -18.26 0.22 -0.27
CA ALA A 133 -19.62 0.70 -0.45
C ALA A 133 -19.99 0.76 -1.95
N PHE A 134 -19.00 0.99 -2.82
CA PHE A 134 -19.16 1.14 -4.25
C PHE A 134 -18.57 -0.05 -5.01
N SER A 135 -19.19 -1.22 -4.89
CA SER A 135 -18.63 -2.51 -5.36
C SER A 135 -18.62 -2.74 -6.87
N LYS A 136 -19.10 -1.81 -7.68
CA LYS A 136 -19.35 -2.03 -9.12
C LYS A 136 -18.57 -1.14 -10.08
N ALA A 137 -17.29 -0.86 -9.79
CA ALA A 137 -16.41 -0.27 -10.80
C ALA A 137 -15.78 -1.37 -11.66
N PRO A 138 -16.17 -1.55 -12.94
CA PRO A 138 -15.67 -2.65 -13.77
C PRO A 138 -14.15 -2.61 -14.00
N CYS A 139 -13.55 -1.43 -13.80
CA CYS A 139 -12.11 -1.21 -13.98
C CYS A 139 -11.27 -1.44 -12.71
N LEU A 140 -11.91 -1.68 -11.55
CA LEU A 140 -11.21 -1.83 -10.28
C LEU A 140 -11.28 -3.26 -9.75
N ARG A 141 -10.18 -3.77 -9.20
CA ARG A 141 -10.19 -4.99 -8.41
C ARG A 141 -10.91 -4.76 -7.09
N PRO A 142 -11.62 -5.78 -6.54
CA PRO A 142 -12.31 -5.68 -5.24
C PRO A 142 -11.36 -5.78 -4.04
N PHE A 143 -10.08 -5.51 -4.23
CA PHE A 143 -9.03 -5.51 -3.22
C PHE A 143 -7.89 -4.61 -3.68
N ILE A 144 -7.03 -4.21 -2.76
CA ILE A 144 -5.74 -3.58 -3.06
C ILE A 144 -4.72 -4.70 -3.19
N LYS A 145 -4.02 -4.75 -4.32
CA LYS A 145 -2.92 -5.69 -4.53
C LYS A 145 -1.67 -5.09 -3.90
N LEU A 146 -1.20 -5.67 -2.80
CA LEU A 146 0.05 -5.31 -2.16
C LEU A 146 1.15 -6.26 -2.63
N GLU A 147 2.17 -5.72 -3.29
CA GLU A 147 3.36 -6.46 -3.70
C GLU A 147 4.59 -5.99 -2.92
N LEU A 148 5.35 -6.93 -2.36
CA LEU A 148 6.64 -6.66 -1.76
C LEU A 148 7.71 -7.43 -2.54
N ILE A 149 8.74 -6.72 -3.01
CA ILE A 149 9.82 -7.30 -3.80
C ILE A 149 11.16 -6.89 -3.20
N GLU A 150 11.95 -7.89 -2.74
CA GLU A 150 13.32 -7.62 -2.30
C GLU A 150 14.20 -7.32 -3.51
N THR A 151 14.81 -6.15 -3.52
CA THR A 151 15.69 -5.69 -4.59
C THR A 151 16.63 -4.60 -4.10
N ASP A 152 17.78 -4.48 -4.74
CA ASP A 152 18.66 -3.35 -4.51
C ASP A 152 18.04 -2.08 -5.12
N LEU A 153 18.17 -0.97 -4.41
CA LEU A 153 17.80 0.34 -4.93
C LEU A 153 18.96 0.89 -5.76
N LEU A 154 18.69 1.20 -7.02
CA LEU A 154 19.69 1.76 -7.94
C LEU A 154 20.05 3.22 -7.64
N ALA A 155 19.18 3.93 -6.91
CA ALA A 155 19.34 5.33 -6.51
C ALA A 155 18.75 5.53 -5.13
N GLY A 156 19.14 6.64 -4.48
CA GLY A 156 18.48 7.08 -3.25
C GLY A 156 16.98 7.31 -3.48
N HIS A 157 16.18 7.08 -2.45
CA HIS A 157 14.77 7.42 -2.42
C HIS A 157 14.60 8.83 -1.81
N ASN A 158 13.64 9.58 -2.33
CA ASN A 158 13.28 10.89 -1.78
C ASN A 158 11.97 10.73 -0.99
N PRO A 159 11.97 11.03 0.31
CA PRO A 159 10.74 11.10 1.07
C PRO A 159 9.80 12.13 0.47
N MET A 160 8.53 11.78 0.28
CA MET A 160 7.48 12.67 -0.17
C MET A 160 6.22 12.43 0.65
N PRO A 161 5.48 13.49 1.01
CA PRO A 161 4.21 13.32 1.69
C PRO A 161 3.19 12.68 0.74
N ILE A 162 2.29 11.87 1.28
CA ILE A 162 1.23 11.23 0.49
C ILE A 162 -0.12 11.65 1.06
N CYS A 163 -0.97 12.18 0.18
CA CYS A 163 -2.32 12.61 0.48
C CYS A 163 -3.33 11.76 -0.29
N SER A 164 -4.47 11.47 0.34
CA SER A 164 -5.62 10.91 -0.35
C SER A 164 -6.42 12.00 -1.05
N LEU A 165 -7.18 11.65 -2.07
CA LEU A 165 -8.14 12.57 -2.71
C LEU A 165 -9.11 13.16 -1.68
N HIS A 166 -9.47 12.39 -0.65
CA HIS A 166 -10.30 12.88 0.45
C HIS A 166 -9.64 14.03 1.21
N ASN A 167 -8.38 13.87 1.66
CA ASN A 167 -7.69 14.92 2.41
C ASN A 167 -7.36 16.13 1.53
N GLU A 168 -7.06 15.92 0.25
CA GLU A 168 -6.89 17.02 -0.72
C GLU A 168 -8.18 17.83 -0.88
N ALA A 169 -9.33 17.18 -1.08
CA ALA A 169 -10.62 17.87 -1.18
C ALA A 169 -10.97 18.64 0.08
N MET A 170 -10.63 18.11 1.26
CA MET A 170 -10.87 18.73 2.56
C MET A 170 -9.77 19.73 2.99
N GLN A 171 -8.74 19.93 2.15
CA GLN A 171 -7.58 20.78 2.46
C GLN A 171 -6.90 20.39 3.80
N GLN A 172 -6.80 19.10 4.05
CA GLN A 172 -6.18 18.53 5.24
C GLN A 172 -4.73 18.15 4.99
N GLU A 173 -3.96 17.98 6.07
CA GLU A 173 -2.58 17.52 6.00
C GLU A 173 -2.48 16.09 5.41
N PRO A 174 -1.36 15.75 4.74
CA PRO A 174 -1.10 14.42 4.22
C PRO A 174 -1.20 13.34 5.31
N GLU A 175 -1.80 12.20 5.00
CA GLU A 175 -1.91 11.07 5.93
C GLU A 175 -0.58 10.38 6.18
N VAL A 176 0.33 10.42 5.20
CA VAL A 176 1.69 9.90 5.29
C VAL A 176 2.65 11.08 5.16
N PRO A 177 3.34 11.49 6.23
CA PRO A 177 4.34 12.55 6.16
C PRO A 177 5.57 12.09 5.36
N ALA A 178 6.38 13.05 4.92
CA ALA A 178 7.63 12.79 4.20
C ALA A 178 8.71 12.14 5.10
#